data_034f9394a4bfec1d292243e1a6b5f3ed
#
_entry.id   034f9394a4bfec1d292243e1a6b5f3ed
#
_cell.length_a   1.000
_cell.length_b   1.000
_cell.length_c   1.000
_cell.angle_alpha   90.00
_cell.angle_beta   90.00
_cell.angle_gamma   90.00
#
_symmetry.space_group_name_H-M   'P 1'
#
loop_
_entity.id
_entity.type
_entity.pdbx_description
1 polymer ?
#
loop_
_entity_poly.entity_id
_entity_poly.type
_entity_poly.pdbx_seq_one_letter_code
_entity_poly.pdbx_strand_id
1 'polypeptide(L)'
;MAVVCAERGGLVANLTRMASFGHGEVEARYRKVLEVEAAALSASRPGATLGEVFAALQGAYARVGFPRAWGEHHQGGVGGYRSREVVATPGHPLVLEAGMVLAWNPSLSGAKVEDTFLLTEGGLLNLTEDPFWPAVEVEGRRRPDLWRGGG
;
A
#
# COMPACT_ATOMS: atom_id res chain seq x y z
N MET A 1 -0.17 -9.67 -12.64
CA MET A 1 -0.25 -9.25 -11.23
C MET A 1 -0.24 -10.46 -10.33
N ALA A 2 0.61 -10.48 -9.32
CA ALA A 2 0.62 -11.49 -8.25
C ALA A 2 0.22 -10.81 -6.93
N VAL A 3 -0.81 -11.34 -6.28
CA VAL A 3 -1.25 -10.93 -4.94
C VAL A 3 -0.97 -12.11 -4.01
N VAL A 4 -0.20 -11.88 -2.98
CA VAL A 4 0.25 -12.90 -2.05
C VAL A 4 -0.21 -12.54 -0.65
N CYS A 5 -0.79 -13.53 0.04
CA CYS A 5 -1.07 -13.50 1.46
C CYS A 5 -0.30 -14.68 2.08
N ALA A 6 0.78 -14.37 2.77
CA ALA A 6 1.64 -15.38 3.40
C ALA A 6 1.38 -15.45 4.90
N GLU A 7 1.38 -16.65 5.44
CA GLU A 7 1.20 -16.88 6.88
C GLU A 7 2.39 -17.66 7.44
N ARG A 8 2.88 -17.23 8.60
CA ARG A 8 3.87 -17.98 9.38
C ARG A 8 3.65 -17.74 10.87
N GLY A 9 3.50 -18.83 11.63
CA GLY A 9 3.30 -18.76 13.08
C GLY A 9 2.02 -17.98 13.47
N GLY A 10 0.98 -18.04 12.65
CA GLY A 10 -0.26 -17.31 12.83
C GLY A 10 -0.22 -15.84 12.40
N LEU A 11 0.94 -15.30 12.03
CA LEU A 11 1.07 -13.92 11.52
C LEU A 11 0.93 -13.87 10.01
N VAL A 12 0.20 -12.89 9.51
CA VAL A 12 -0.10 -12.71 8.09
C VAL A 12 0.62 -11.50 7.53
N ALA A 13 1.27 -11.69 6.39
CA ALA A 13 1.86 -10.63 5.58
C ALA A 13 1.24 -10.63 4.19
N ASN A 14 0.98 -9.44 3.66
CA ASN A 14 0.38 -9.25 2.35
C ASN A 14 1.34 -8.46 1.46
N LEU A 15 1.44 -8.86 0.21
CA LEU A 15 2.19 -8.12 -0.80
C LEU A 15 1.55 -8.27 -2.18
N THR A 16 1.75 -7.27 -3.03
CA THR A 16 1.37 -7.32 -4.44
C THR A 16 2.57 -6.95 -5.30
N ARG A 17 2.77 -7.73 -6.37
CA ARG A 17 3.81 -7.48 -7.38
C ARG A 17 3.21 -7.45 -8.77
N MET A 18 3.72 -6.57 -9.62
CA MET A 18 3.19 -6.34 -10.96
C MET A 18 4.26 -6.61 -12.02
N ALA A 19 3.87 -7.31 -13.08
CA ALA A 19 4.66 -7.42 -14.30
C ALA A 19 3.97 -6.70 -15.45
N SER A 20 4.73 -6.04 -16.31
CA SER A 20 4.24 -5.41 -17.54
C SER A 20 4.91 -6.02 -18.76
N PHE A 21 4.15 -6.22 -19.81
CA PHE A 21 4.60 -6.72 -21.10
C PHE A 21 4.34 -5.69 -22.20
N GLY A 22 4.59 -4.41 -21.91
CA GLY A 22 4.47 -3.32 -22.88
C GLY A 22 3.09 -2.63 -22.92
N HIS A 23 2.31 -2.71 -21.87
CA HIS A 23 1.02 -2.03 -21.77
C HIS A 23 1.16 -0.66 -21.10
N GLY A 24 1.49 0.38 -21.88
CA GLY A 24 1.79 1.72 -21.36
C GLY A 24 0.70 2.35 -20.49
N GLU A 25 -0.58 2.04 -20.76
CA GLU A 25 -1.70 2.52 -19.94
C GLU A 25 -1.67 1.92 -18.51
N VAL A 26 -1.37 0.63 -18.38
CA VAL A 26 -1.21 -0.04 -17.10
C VAL A 26 -0.02 0.53 -16.34
N GLU A 27 1.08 0.80 -17.03
CA GLU A 27 2.27 1.41 -16.44
C GLU A 27 1.98 2.82 -15.90
N ALA A 28 1.24 3.64 -16.67
CA ALA A 28 0.82 4.95 -16.24
C ALA A 28 -0.10 4.91 -15.00
N ARG A 29 -1.03 3.96 -14.96
CA ARG A 29 -1.88 3.72 -13.78
C ARG A 29 -1.08 3.24 -12.58
N TYR A 30 -0.09 2.38 -12.79
CA TYR A 30 0.77 1.89 -11.72
C TYR A 30 1.54 3.02 -11.03
N ARG A 31 2.07 3.99 -11.80
CA ARG A 31 2.71 5.20 -11.23
C ARG A 31 1.75 5.98 -10.33
N LYS A 32 0.50 6.16 -10.77
CA LYS A 32 -0.54 6.81 -9.96
C LYS A 32 -0.87 6.04 -8.69
N VAL A 33 -0.93 4.71 -8.76
CA VAL A 33 -1.16 3.86 -7.58
C VAL A 33 -0.02 3.99 -6.57
N LEU A 34 1.23 4.08 -7.03
CA LEU A 34 2.38 4.34 -6.15
C LEU A 34 2.28 5.71 -5.44
N GLU A 35 1.79 6.74 -6.13
CA GLU A 35 1.54 8.06 -5.51
C GLU A 35 0.44 7.99 -4.44
N VAL A 36 -0.62 7.23 -4.69
CA VAL A 36 -1.70 7.02 -3.71
C VAL A 36 -1.19 6.26 -2.49
N GLU A 37 -0.41 5.20 -2.68
CA GLU A 37 0.22 4.47 -1.58
C GLU A 37 1.17 5.37 -0.78
N ALA A 38 1.99 6.16 -1.46
CA ALA A 38 2.93 7.07 -0.81
C ALA A 38 2.22 8.05 0.14
N ALA A 39 1.05 8.56 -0.24
CA ALA A 39 0.25 9.44 0.63
C ALA A 39 -0.23 8.70 1.89
N ALA A 40 -0.69 7.46 1.76
CA ALA A 40 -1.10 6.63 2.91
C ALA A 40 0.10 6.31 3.82
N LEU A 41 1.24 5.91 3.24
CA LEU A 41 2.45 5.62 4.00
C LEU A 41 2.98 6.86 4.73
N SER A 42 2.97 8.03 4.10
CA SER A 42 3.43 9.28 4.71
C SER A 42 2.52 9.75 5.84
N ALA A 43 1.22 9.46 5.77
CA ALA A 43 0.27 9.75 6.85
C ALA A 43 0.30 8.70 7.98
N SER A 44 0.82 7.51 7.73
CA SER A 44 0.91 6.41 8.70
C SER A 44 2.05 6.66 9.69
N ARG A 45 1.71 7.31 10.82
CA ARG A 45 2.65 7.61 11.90
C ARG A 45 1.97 7.37 13.27
N PRO A 46 2.74 7.10 14.33
CA PRO A 46 2.18 7.03 15.68
C PRO A 46 1.40 8.31 16.01
N GLY A 47 0.21 8.16 16.59
CA GLY A 47 -0.69 9.25 16.93
C GLY A 47 -1.68 9.69 15.85
N ALA A 48 -1.47 9.33 14.58
CA ALA A 48 -2.47 9.53 13.54
C ALA A 48 -3.62 8.53 13.69
N THR A 49 -4.81 8.89 13.25
CA THR A 49 -5.93 7.93 13.17
C THR A 49 -5.97 7.22 11.81
N LEU A 50 -6.55 6.03 11.77
CA LEU A 50 -6.82 5.35 10.48
C LEU A 50 -7.65 6.22 9.54
N GLY A 51 -8.59 7.01 10.08
CA GLY A 51 -9.41 7.94 9.30
C GLY A 51 -8.60 9.06 8.67
N GLU A 52 -7.60 9.60 9.37
CA GLU A 52 -6.68 10.61 8.82
C GLU A 52 -5.84 10.03 7.68
N VAL A 53 -5.31 8.82 7.84
CA VAL A 53 -4.58 8.13 6.76
C VAL A 53 -5.50 7.86 5.58
N PHE A 54 -6.73 7.43 5.83
CA PHE A 54 -7.72 7.20 4.78
C PHE A 54 -8.06 8.49 4.02
N ALA A 55 -8.18 9.61 4.71
CA ALA A 55 -8.41 10.92 4.09
C ALA A 55 -7.24 11.35 3.20
N ALA A 56 -6.00 11.10 3.61
CA ALA A 56 -4.81 11.34 2.78
C ALA A 56 -4.82 10.50 1.51
N LEU A 57 -5.20 9.22 1.62
CA LEU A 57 -5.37 8.32 0.49
C LEU A 57 -6.47 8.79 -0.47
N GLN A 58 -7.65 9.18 0.05
CA GLN A 58 -8.73 9.74 -0.77
C GLN A 58 -8.29 11.00 -1.54
N GLY A 59 -7.58 11.89 -0.85
CA GLY A 59 -7.02 13.11 -1.47
C GLY A 59 -6.02 12.78 -2.59
N ALA A 60 -5.20 11.75 -2.41
CA ALA A 60 -4.27 11.30 -3.42
C ALA A 60 -4.99 10.71 -4.64
N TYR A 61 -6.01 9.89 -4.46
CA TYR A 61 -6.85 9.41 -5.57
C TYR A 61 -7.47 10.55 -6.37
N ALA A 62 -7.94 11.59 -5.70
CA ALA A 62 -8.47 12.78 -6.38
C ALA A 62 -7.39 13.50 -7.20
N ARG A 63 -6.18 13.69 -6.63
CA ARG A 63 -5.06 14.33 -7.34
C ARG A 63 -4.62 13.58 -8.60
N VAL A 64 -4.63 12.26 -8.57
CA VAL A 64 -4.26 11.44 -9.74
C VAL A 64 -5.41 11.26 -10.75
N GLY A 65 -6.57 11.86 -10.50
CA GLY A 65 -7.70 11.90 -11.44
C GLY A 65 -8.74 10.77 -11.26
N PHE A 66 -8.73 10.06 -10.13
CA PHE A 66 -9.64 8.95 -9.83
C PHE A 66 -10.36 9.11 -8.49
N PRO A 67 -11.12 10.19 -8.26
CA PRO A 67 -11.62 10.58 -6.93
C PRO A 67 -12.57 9.58 -6.26
N ARG A 68 -13.08 8.58 -6.98
CA ARG A 68 -14.01 7.58 -6.47
C ARG A 68 -13.44 6.15 -6.41
N ALA A 69 -12.22 5.94 -6.93
CA ALA A 69 -11.64 4.58 -7.03
C ALA A 69 -11.39 3.93 -5.66
N TRP A 70 -11.20 4.71 -4.59
CA TRP A 70 -11.08 4.21 -3.23
C TRP A 70 -12.32 3.41 -2.74
N GLY A 71 -13.49 3.60 -3.36
CA GLY A 71 -14.72 2.90 -3.00
C GLY A 71 -14.88 1.54 -3.67
N GLU A 72 -14.01 1.13 -4.57
CA GLU A 72 -14.13 -0.13 -5.32
C GLU A 72 -13.81 -1.37 -4.45
N HIS A 73 -12.94 -1.23 -3.45
CA HIS A 73 -12.60 -2.25 -2.47
C HIS A 73 -12.01 -1.61 -1.20
N HIS A 74 -11.78 -2.40 -0.15
CA HIS A 74 -11.07 -1.89 1.03
C HIS A 74 -9.64 -1.48 0.66
N GLN A 75 -9.16 -0.37 1.22
CA GLN A 75 -7.88 0.23 0.85
C GLN A 75 -6.72 -0.19 1.76
N GLY A 76 -6.98 -1.03 2.76
CA GLY A 76 -5.99 -1.48 3.70
C GLY A 76 -6.40 -1.31 5.15
N GLY A 77 -5.43 -1.29 6.05
CA GLY A 77 -5.63 -1.13 7.47
C GLY A 77 -4.58 -1.84 8.32
N VAL A 78 -4.95 -2.17 9.55
CA VAL A 78 -4.10 -2.89 10.51
C VAL A 78 -4.20 -4.39 10.28
N GLY A 79 -3.07 -5.05 10.15
CA GLY A 79 -2.94 -6.50 10.04
C GLY A 79 -2.36 -7.13 11.30
N GLY A 80 -2.12 -8.43 11.27
CA GLY A 80 -1.55 -9.17 12.38
C GLY A 80 -1.81 -10.67 12.22
N TYR A 81 -2.69 -11.24 13.04
CA TYR A 81 -3.13 -12.64 12.92
C TYR A 81 -4.15 -12.86 11.80
N ARG A 82 -4.63 -11.77 11.21
CA ARG A 82 -5.47 -11.78 10.01
C ARG A 82 -4.88 -10.82 8.99
N SER A 83 -5.24 -11.02 7.73
CA SER A 83 -4.87 -10.10 6.65
C SER A 83 -5.26 -8.66 6.96
N ARG A 84 -6.42 -8.47 7.61
CA ARG A 84 -6.85 -7.20 8.22
C ARG A 84 -7.58 -7.50 9.54
N GLU A 85 -6.98 -7.07 10.64
CA GLU A 85 -7.63 -7.02 11.96
C GLU A 85 -8.62 -5.86 12.00
N VAL A 86 -8.24 -4.72 11.44
CA VAL A 86 -9.06 -3.52 11.31
C VAL A 86 -8.95 -2.98 9.90
N VAL A 87 -10.07 -2.90 9.20
CA VAL A 87 -10.14 -2.26 7.88
C VAL A 87 -10.27 -0.75 8.07
N ALA A 88 -9.44 0.00 7.35
CA ALA A 88 -9.53 1.46 7.33
C ALA A 88 -10.78 1.92 6.57
N THR A 89 -11.49 2.87 7.14
CA THR A 89 -12.67 3.51 6.58
C THR A 89 -12.61 5.02 6.80
N PRO A 90 -13.40 5.81 6.07
CA PRO A 90 -13.49 7.25 6.33
C PRO A 90 -13.83 7.54 7.80
N GLY A 91 -13.05 8.41 8.43
CA GLY A 91 -13.28 8.82 9.82
C GLY A 91 -13.04 7.75 10.89
N HIS A 92 -12.39 6.63 10.56
CA HIS A 92 -12.12 5.55 11.52
C HIS A 92 -11.28 6.05 12.70
N PRO A 93 -11.74 5.89 13.95
CA PRO A 93 -11.15 6.56 15.12
C PRO A 93 -9.91 5.87 15.68
N LEU A 94 -9.54 4.67 15.21
CA LEU A 94 -8.37 3.95 15.72
C LEU A 94 -7.11 4.80 15.60
N VAL A 95 -6.44 5.06 16.71
CA VAL A 95 -5.15 5.74 16.75
C VAL A 95 -4.05 4.71 16.44
N LEU A 96 -3.15 5.06 15.55
CA LEU A 96 -2.01 4.23 15.20
C LEU A 96 -0.92 4.34 16.29
N GLU A 97 -0.37 3.20 16.68
CA GLU A 97 0.67 3.09 17.69
C GLU A 97 1.86 2.31 17.13
N ALA A 98 3.06 2.62 17.66
CA ALA A 98 4.25 1.81 17.35
C ALA A 98 4.02 0.34 17.73
N GLY A 99 4.49 -0.57 16.89
CA GLY A 99 4.25 -2.01 17.01
C GLY A 99 3.08 -2.52 16.17
N MET A 100 2.21 -1.64 15.66
CA MET A 100 1.15 -2.05 14.75
C MET A 100 1.71 -2.41 13.37
N VAL A 101 1.11 -3.41 12.75
CA VAL A 101 1.40 -3.83 11.38
C VAL A 101 0.34 -3.24 10.45
N LEU A 102 0.78 -2.59 9.39
CA LEU A 102 -0.08 -1.90 8.42
C LEU A 102 0.13 -2.46 7.02
N ALA A 103 -0.93 -2.55 6.25
CA ALA A 103 -0.83 -2.81 4.81
C ALA A 103 -1.86 -1.94 4.07
N TRP A 104 -1.37 -1.14 3.13
CA TRP A 104 -2.17 -0.34 2.22
C TRP A 104 -2.14 -0.98 0.85
N ASN A 105 -3.30 -1.12 0.22
CA ASN A 105 -3.44 -1.85 -1.04
C ASN A 105 -4.22 -1.07 -2.11
N PRO A 106 -3.88 0.20 -2.36
CA PRO A 106 -4.57 0.98 -3.37
C PRO A 106 -4.46 0.34 -4.74
N SER A 107 -5.47 0.56 -5.56
CA SER A 107 -5.49 0.05 -6.93
C SER A 107 -6.23 0.97 -7.88
N LEU A 108 -5.90 0.84 -9.15
CA LEU A 108 -6.67 1.29 -10.30
C LEU A 108 -6.84 0.10 -11.23
N SER A 109 -7.77 0.17 -12.17
CA SER A 109 -8.01 -0.94 -13.10
C SER A 109 -6.70 -1.45 -13.74
N GLY A 110 -6.35 -2.70 -13.46
CA GLY A 110 -5.14 -3.35 -13.95
C GLY A 110 -3.85 -3.03 -13.19
N ALA A 111 -3.89 -2.17 -12.17
CA ALA A 111 -2.70 -1.78 -11.40
C ALA A 111 -2.97 -1.82 -9.90
N LYS A 112 -2.05 -2.39 -9.12
CA LYS A 112 -2.12 -2.48 -7.67
C LYS A 112 -0.73 -2.54 -7.07
N VAL A 113 -0.57 -1.99 -5.87
CA VAL A 113 0.62 -2.13 -5.04
C VAL A 113 0.20 -2.52 -3.63
N GLU A 114 1.01 -3.30 -2.96
CA GLU A 114 0.84 -3.65 -1.55
C GLU A 114 2.15 -4.17 -0.98
N ASP A 115 2.49 -3.71 0.20
CA ASP A 115 3.46 -4.32 1.11
C ASP A 115 2.94 -4.23 2.54
N THR A 116 3.51 -5.05 3.41
CA THR A 116 3.23 -5.03 4.85
C THR A 116 4.35 -4.28 5.58
N PHE A 117 3.97 -3.36 6.43
CA PHE A 117 4.87 -2.49 7.17
C PHE A 117 4.68 -2.65 8.68
N LEU A 118 5.77 -2.61 9.41
CA LEU A 118 5.76 -2.40 10.86
C LEU A 118 5.86 -0.90 11.14
N LEU A 119 4.91 -0.37 11.89
CA LEU A 119 4.97 1.00 12.38
C LEU A 119 5.91 1.05 13.60
N THR A 120 6.92 1.90 13.55
CA THR A 120 7.87 2.13 14.65
C THR A 120 7.85 3.60 15.05
N GLU A 121 8.46 3.93 16.18
CA GLU A 121 8.65 5.34 16.57
C GLU A 121 9.49 6.13 15.55
N GLY A 122 10.40 5.46 14.84
CA GLY A 122 11.24 6.06 13.80
C GLY A 122 10.64 6.08 12.40
N GLY A 123 9.44 5.53 12.22
CA GLY A 123 8.76 5.43 10.92
C GLY A 123 8.37 4.00 10.53
N LEU A 124 8.14 3.79 9.26
CA LEU A 124 7.69 2.51 8.72
C LEU A 124 8.87 1.63 8.29
N LEU A 125 8.86 0.37 8.74
CA LEU A 125 9.77 -0.69 8.29
C LEU A 125 9.00 -1.62 7.34
N ASN A 126 9.46 -1.75 6.09
CA ASN A 126 8.86 -2.68 5.13
C ASN A 126 9.27 -4.12 5.48
N LEU A 127 8.30 -4.96 5.82
CA LEU A 127 8.51 -6.36 6.18
C LEU A 127 8.49 -7.31 4.96
N THR A 128 8.05 -6.86 3.82
CA THR A 128 7.88 -7.66 2.60
C THR A 128 8.72 -7.16 1.44
N GLU A 129 9.72 -6.34 1.73
CA GLU A 129 10.67 -5.88 0.71
C GLU A 129 11.45 -7.06 0.13
N ASP A 130 11.49 -7.13 -1.20
CA ASP A 130 12.31 -8.09 -1.93
C ASP A 130 13.48 -7.34 -2.59
N PRO A 131 14.73 -7.60 -2.17
CA PRO A 131 15.90 -6.92 -2.71
C PRO A 131 16.19 -7.27 -4.18
N PHE A 132 15.65 -8.38 -4.68
CA PHE A 132 15.81 -8.83 -6.07
C PHE A 132 14.69 -8.34 -7.00
N TRP A 133 13.59 -7.81 -6.45
CA TRP A 133 12.54 -7.24 -7.26
C TRP A 133 12.91 -5.83 -7.74
N PRO A 134 12.59 -5.46 -9.01
CA PRO A 134 12.78 -4.09 -9.48
C PRO A 134 12.15 -3.08 -8.53
N ALA A 135 12.82 -1.97 -8.29
CA ALA A 135 12.36 -0.96 -7.37
C ALA A 135 12.51 0.44 -7.93
N VAL A 136 11.68 1.33 -7.42
CA VAL A 136 11.69 2.76 -7.66
C VAL A 136 11.59 3.50 -6.34
N GLU A 137 12.19 4.67 -6.24
CA GLU A 137 12.03 5.55 -5.10
C GLU A 137 10.79 6.42 -5.27
N VAL A 138 9.92 6.44 -4.26
CA VAL A 138 8.71 7.26 -4.21
C VAL A 138 8.66 7.94 -2.86
N GLU A 139 8.75 9.26 -2.84
CA GLU A 139 8.79 10.07 -1.60
C GLU A 139 9.79 9.54 -0.56
N GLY A 140 11.00 9.23 -1.01
CA GLY A 140 12.09 8.75 -0.16
C GLY A 140 11.96 7.29 0.30
N ARG A 141 11.02 6.51 -0.23
CA ARG A 141 10.83 5.10 0.09
C ARG A 141 11.09 4.22 -1.13
N ARG A 142 11.82 3.13 -0.92
CA ARG A 142 11.97 2.08 -1.93
C ARG A 142 10.64 1.33 -2.07
N ARG A 143 10.05 1.40 -3.28
CA ARG A 143 8.80 0.72 -3.60
C ARG A 143 9.00 -0.26 -4.77
N PRO A 144 8.22 -1.36 -4.84
CA PRO A 144 8.32 -2.27 -5.97
C PRO A 144 7.99 -1.54 -7.27
N ASP A 145 8.83 -1.69 -8.28
CA ASP A 145 8.52 -1.26 -9.63
C ASP A 145 7.90 -2.42 -10.43
N LEU A 146 7.49 -2.14 -11.64
CA LEU A 146 7.00 -3.16 -12.56
C LEU A 146 8.15 -4.07 -12.99
N TRP A 147 7.96 -5.37 -12.90
CA TRP A 147 8.80 -6.31 -13.60
C TRP A 147 8.54 -6.16 -15.11
N ARG A 148 9.56 -5.81 -15.87
CA ARG A 148 9.51 -5.78 -17.32
C ARG A 148 10.23 -7.02 -17.83
N GLY A 149 9.48 -7.91 -18.47
CA GLY A 149 10.09 -9.08 -19.13
C GLY A 149 11.21 -8.60 -20.01
N GLY A 150 12.42 -9.15 -19.82
CA GLY A 150 13.51 -8.90 -20.73
C GLY A 150 13.13 -9.41 -22.12
N GLY A 151 13.20 -8.51 -23.10
CA GLY A 151 13.18 -8.91 -24.50
C GLY A 151 14.46 -9.63 -24.87
#